data_f62d194faa00e172726cf7c3b6e0fc1d
#
_entry.id   f62d194faa00e172726cf7c3b6e0fc1d
#
_cell.length_a   1.000
_cell.length_b   1.000
_cell.length_c   1.000
_cell.angle_alpha   90.00
_cell.angle_beta   90.00
_cell.angle_gamma   90.00
#
_symmetry.space_group_name_H-M   'P 1'
#
loop_
_entity.id
_entity.type
_entity.pdbx_description
1 polymer ?
#
loop_
_entity_poly.entity_id
_entity_poly.type
_entity_poly.pdbx_seq_one_letter_code
_entity_poly.pdbx_strand_id
1 'polypeptide(L)'
;VWAGDLVKQGRAAVCRDSHRGARRVRRWWVVPCAALLWNAAGADSQSRPLVIELFTSQGCSSCPPAEAYVGKLTARADVLALAFHVDYWDSLGWRDRFALPQAVERQNLYARNFHRTSVYTPQLVVDGQADALGSRSAALEQALAKPREGTPVAVSVSGADVVVEVGGTAPAPRCDVLLVAFLRHAVSAIGRGENAGRTLEEFNIVRSIRTLGQWQGAAARFQVPLSALPSDATDVAVLVQSSGQAAIAGAAVHRLR
;
A
#
# COMPACT_ATOMS: atom_id res chain seq x y z
N VAL A 1 5.89 61.61 20.94
CA VAL A 1 6.75 62.82 21.01
C VAL A 1 7.86 62.60 20.00
N TRP A 2 7.88 63.45 18.97
CA TRP A 2 8.94 63.82 18.01
C TRP A 2 9.31 62.76 16.97
N ALA A 3 9.01 62.88 15.68
CA ALA A 3 9.20 63.93 14.64
C ALA A 3 10.64 64.01 14.11
N GLY A 4 10.78 63.94 12.79
CA GLY A 4 11.92 64.53 12.11
C GLY A 4 12.23 63.93 10.73
N ASP A 5 11.63 64.56 9.71
CA ASP A 5 11.97 64.61 8.29
C ASP A 5 13.47 64.75 7.96
N LEU A 6 13.88 64.33 6.76
CA LEU A 6 14.35 65.27 5.73
C LEU A 6 14.80 64.62 4.42
N VAL A 7 14.16 65.13 3.39
CA VAL A 7 14.42 65.04 1.95
C VAL A 7 15.81 65.61 1.58
N LYS A 8 16.51 65.09 0.58
CA LYS A 8 17.30 65.85 -0.39
C LYS A 8 17.42 65.17 -1.76
N GLN A 9 16.98 65.93 -2.72
CA GLN A 9 17.17 65.79 -4.15
C GLN A 9 18.62 66.11 -4.57
N GLY A 10 19.04 65.55 -5.72
CA GLY A 10 20.28 65.92 -6.39
C GLY A 10 20.45 65.28 -7.75
N ARG A 11 19.85 65.84 -8.76
CA ARG A 11 20.26 66.37 -10.09
C ARG A 11 21.19 65.54 -10.95
N ALA A 12 20.74 65.47 -12.18
CA ALA A 12 21.25 64.93 -13.40
C ALA A 12 22.68 65.44 -13.81
N ALA A 13 23.39 64.62 -14.51
CA ALA A 13 24.42 65.06 -15.48
C ALA A 13 24.38 64.16 -16.73
N VAL A 14 24.12 64.79 -17.84
CA VAL A 14 24.16 64.29 -19.21
C VAL A 14 25.61 64.37 -19.65
N CYS A 15 26.16 63.29 -20.21
CA CYS A 15 27.29 63.39 -21.13
C CYS A 15 27.06 62.46 -22.34
N ARG A 16 26.92 63.11 -23.49
CA ARG A 16 27.07 62.47 -24.81
C ARG A 16 28.57 62.27 -25.07
N ASP A 17 28.98 61.14 -25.58
CA ASP A 17 29.75 61.18 -26.83
C ASP A 17 29.79 59.78 -27.50
N SER A 18 29.79 59.89 -28.79
CA SER A 18 29.81 58.95 -29.86
C SER A 18 31.11 58.13 -29.95
N HIS A 19 31.05 56.80 -30.18
CA HIS A 19 32.00 56.15 -31.11
C HIS A 19 31.40 54.86 -31.67
N ARG A 20 31.43 54.78 -32.97
CA ARG A 20 31.07 53.62 -33.82
C ARG A 20 31.98 52.45 -33.56
N GLY A 21 31.43 51.27 -33.35
CA GLY A 21 32.19 50.05 -33.19
C GLY A 21 31.34 48.80 -33.42
N ALA A 22 31.53 48.18 -34.55
CA ALA A 22 31.20 46.84 -35.02
C ALA A 22 30.22 45.99 -34.23
N ARG A 23 29.04 45.74 -34.81
CA ARG A 23 28.06 44.77 -34.37
C ARG A 23 28.64 43.35 -34.59
N ARG A 24 29.15 42.70 -33.50
CA ARG A 24 29.25 41.24 -33.43
C ARG A 24 27.90 40.69 -32.96
N VAL A 25 27.18 40.08 -33.86
CA VAL A 25 25.97 39.33 -33.58
C VAL A 25 26.39 38.08 -32.80
N ARG A 26 26.28 38.11 -31.46
CA ARG A 26 26.33 36.88 -30.64
C ARG A 26 25.05 36.12 -30.88
N ARG A 27 25.12 35.05 -31.68
CA ARG A 27 24.04 34.02 -31.74
C ARG A 27 23.85 33.47 -30.33
N TRP A 28 22.80 33.90 -29.70
CA TRP A 28 22.30 33.28 -28.47
C TRP A 28 21.65 31.97 -28.91
N TRP A 29 22.24 30.87 -28.56
CA TRP A 29 21.59 29.59 -28.63
C TRP A 29 20.48 29.59 -27.59
N VAL A 30 19.26 29.76 -28.07
CA VAL A 30 18.06 29.50 -27.26
C VAL A 30 17.99 27.98 -27.15
N VAL A 31 18.43 27.44 -26.05
CA VAL A 31 18.12 26.06 -25.65
C VAL A 31 16.63 26.04 -25.36
N PRO A 32 15.81 25.32 -26.12
CA PRO A 32 14.42 25.17 -25.73
C PRO A 32 14.42 24.34 -24.42
N CYS A 33 14.09 24.97 -23.30
CA CYS A 33 13.61 24.28 -22.14
C CYS A 33 12.35 23.51 -22.58
N ALA A 34 12.52 22.25 -22.93
CA ALA A 34 11.40 21.33 -23.01
C ALA A 34 10.82 21.23 -21.60
N ALA A 35 9.90 22.13 -21.29
CA ALA A 35 9.00 21.97 -20.16
C ALA A 35 8.26 20.65 -20.47
N LEU A 36 8.66 19.59 -19.79
CA LEU A 36 7.87 18.39 -19.65
C LEU A 36 6.54 18.84 -19.04
N LEU A 37 5.59 19.11 -19.91
CA LEU A 37 4.20 19.26 -19.55
C LEU A 37 3.79 17.88 -19.01
N TRP A 38 3.96 17.67 -17.71
CA TRP A 38 3.23 16.67 -16.99
C TRP A 38 1.77 17.03 -17.17
N ASN A 39 1.13 16.35 -18.11
CA ASN A 39 -0.32 16.39 -18.19
C ASN A 39 -0.84 16.02 -16.81
N ALA A 40 -1.37 17.01 -16.09
CA ALA A 40 -2.31 16.80 -15.02
C ALA A 40 -3.61 16.29 -15.67
N ALA A 41 -3.52 15.07 -16.25
CA ALA A 41 -4.70 14.29 -16.56
C ALA A 41 -5.45 14.13 -15.24
N GLY A 42 -6.72 14.53 -15.25
CA GLY A 42 -7.58 14.51 -14.08
C GLY A 42 -7.43 13.22 -13.28
N ALA A 43 -7.70 13.30 -11.99
CA ALA A 43 -7.63 12.20 -11.04
C ALA A 43 -8.63 11.10 -11.45
N ASP A 44 -8.32 10.37 -12.54
CA ASP A 44 -9.10 9.24 -12.99
C ASP A 44 -8.92 8.13 -11.96
N SER A 45 -10.04 7.68 -11.40
CA SER A 45 -10.06 6.48 -10.60
C SER A 45 -9.52 5.32 -11.43
N GLN A 46 -8.58 4.57 -10.86
CA GLN A 46 -7.99 3.41 -11.53
C GLN A 46 -8.69 2.14 -11.04
N SER A 47 -8.95 1.21 -11.97
CA SER A 47 -9.38 -0.14 -11.60
C SER A 47 -8.35 -0.76 -10.65
N ARG A 48 -8.83 -1.28 -9.51
CA ARG A 48 -8.00 -1.93 -8.50
C ARG A 48 -8.52 -3.31 -8.13
N PRO A 49 -7.67 -4.21 -7.64
CA PRO A 49 -8.14 -5.48 -7.13
C PRO A 49 -9.00 -5.31 -5.87
N LEU A 50 -9.94 -6.22 -5.67
CA LEU A 50 -10.60 -6.44 -4.39
C LEU A 50 -9.56 -6.96 -3.41
N VAL A 51 -9.41 -6.32 -2.25
CA VAL A 51 -8.50 -6.79 -1.21
C VAL A 51 -9.27 -7.66 -0.21
N ILE A 52 -8.76 -8.87 0.00
CA ILE A 52 -9.27 -9.83 0.96
C ILE A 52 -8.14 -10.18 1.92
N GLU A 53 -8.39 -10.02 3.20
CA GLU A 53 -7.45 -10.38 4.26
C GLU A 53 -8.03 -11.55 5.04
N LEU A 54 -7.33 -12.68 5.01
CA LEU A 54 -7.67 -13.85 5.83
C LEU A 54 -6.81 -13.85 7.08
N PHE A 55 -7.42 -13.80 8.25
CA PHE A 55 -6.75 -14.08 9.52
C PHE A 55 -6.90 -15.56 9.84
N THR A 56 -5.79 -16.26 10.00
CA THR A 56 -5.68 -17.72 10.03
C THR A 56 -4.57 -18.19 10.95
N SER A 57 -4.45 -19.50 11.16
CA SER A 57 -3.31 -20.13 11.83
C SER A 57 -3.21 -21.61 11.47
N GLN A 58 -1.98 -22.11 11.41
CA GLN A 58 -1.70 -23.55 11.30
C GLN A 58 -2.27 -24.36 12.48
N GLY A 59 -2.43 -23.71 13.63
CA GLY A 59 -3.01 -24.33 14.84
C GLY A 59 -4.55 -24.43 14.84
N CYS A 60 -5.22 -23.73 13.94
CA CYS A 60 -6.68 -23.64 13.88
C CYS A 60 -7.28 -24.73 13.00
N SER A 61 -8.03 -25.69 13.54
CA SER A 61 -8.61 -26.84 12.80
C SER A 61 -9.71 -26.44 11.80
N SER A 62 -10.37 -25.32 11.99
CA SER A 62 -11.41 -24.78 11.11
C SER A 62 -10.85 -23.89 9.99
N CYS A 63 -9.54 -23.56 10.00
CA CYS A 63 -8.92 -22.66 9.04
C CYS A 63 -8.62 -23.26 7.65
N PRO A 64 -8.24 -24.55 7.49
CA PRO A 64 -7.82 -25.08 6.20
C PRO A 64 -8.83 -24.90 5.04
N PRO A 65 -10.16 -24.99 5.24
CA PRO A 65 -11.11 -24.71 4.16
C PRO A 65 -11.08 -23.25 3.68
N ALA A 66 -10.81 -22.29 4.59
CA ALA A 66 -10.67 -20.87 4.25
C ALA A 66 -9.36 -20.60 3.49
N GLU A 67 -8.25 -21.24 3.89
CA GLU A 67 -6.98 -21.23 3.18
C GLU A 67 -7.13 -21.74 1.74
N ALA A 68 -7.75 -22.89 1.56
CA ALA A 68 -8.02 -23.46 0.24
C ALA A 68 -8.91 -22.55 -0.63
N TYR A 69 -9.84 -21.81 0.00
CA TYR A 69 -10.65 -20.82 -0.70
C TYR A 69 -9.82 -19.61 -1.14
N VAL A 70 -9.00 -19.07 -0.26
CA VAL A 70 -8.03 -18.01 -0.60
C VAL A 70 -7.11 -18.46 -1.73
N GLY A 71 -6.61 -19.69 -1.68
CA GLY A 71 -5.80 -20.26 -2.76
C GLY A 71 -6.51 -20.20 -4.14
N LYS A 72 -7.81 -20.43 -4.20
CA LYS A 72 -8.58 -20.27 -5.44
C LYS A 72 -8.69 -18.81 -5.87
N LEU A 73 -8.82 -17.89 -4.92
CA LEU A 73 -8.92 -16.46 -5.19
C LEU A 73 -7.61 -15.86 -5.74
N THR A 74 -6.45 -16.43 -5.38
CA THR A 74 -5.15 -15.96 -5.91
C THR A 74 -4.99 -16.16 -7.41
N ALA A 75 -5.82 -16.99 -8.04
CA ALA A 75 -5.85 -17.16 -9.49
C ALA A 75 -6.59 -16.03 -10.23
N ARG A 76 -7.29 -15.16 -9.52
CA ARG A 76 -8.04 -14.03 -10.09
C ARG A 76 -7.18 -12.78 -10.13
N ALA A 77 -7.07 -12.16 -11.31
CA ALA A 77 -6.32 -10.91 -11.48
C ALA A 77 -6.98 -9.69 -10.80
N ASP A 78 -8.31 -9.76 -10.57
CA ASP A 78 -9.11 -8.72 -9.94
C ASP A 78 -9.22 -8.86 -8.40
N VAL A 79 -8.44 -9.78 -7.80
CA VAL A 79 -8.43 -10.05 -6.35
C VAL A 79 -6.99 -10.06 -5.83
N LEU A 80 -6.76 -9.36 -4.74
CA LEU A 80 -5.57 -9.47 -3.93
C LEU A 80 -5.96 -10.10 -2.59
N ALA A 81 -5.79 -11.41 -2.47
CA ALA A 81 -6.04 -12.14 -1.24
C ALA A 81 -4.72 -12.30 -0.47
N LEU A 82 -4.69 -11.95 0.82
CA LEU A 82 -3.53 -11.98 1.72
C LEU A 82 -3.88 -12.79 2.97
N ALA A 83 -3.02 -13.74 3.34
CA ALA A 83 -3.18 -14.54 4.56
C ALA A 83 -2.30 -13.98 5.70
N PHE A 84 -2.92 -13.55 6.78
CA PHE A 84 -2.31 -13.04 7.99
C PHE A 84 -2.36 -14.12 9.07
N HIS A 85 -1.21 -14.74 9.38
CA HIS A 85 -1.11 -15.76 10.40
C HIS A 85 -1.01 -15.14 11.79
N VAL A 86 -1.86 -15.63 12.73
CA VAL A 86 -1.93 -15.19 14.12
C VAL A 86 -1.29 -16.22 15.04
N ASP A 87 -0.74 -15.78 16.17
CA ASP A 87 0.05 -16.58 17.10
C ASP A 87 -0.73 -17.11 18.31
N TYR A 88 -1.96 -16.66 18.57
CA TYR A 88 -2.68 -17.04 19.78
C TYR A 88 -3.14 -18.52 19.81
N TRP A 89 -3.01 -19.25 18.71
CA TRP A 89 -3.19 -20.69 18.63
C TRP A 89 -1.94 -21.49 19.00
N ASP A 90 -0.76 -20.86 19.07
CA ASP A 90 0.51 -21.52 19.37
C ASP A 90 0.51 -22.20 20.74
N SER A 91 -0.30 -21.71 21.69
CA SER A 91 -0.48 -22.30 23.01
C SER A 91 -1.05 -23.72 22.99
N LEU A 92 -1.64 -24.19 21.89
CA LEU A 92 -2.17 -25.54 21.71
C LEU A 92 -1.14 -26.57 21.25
N GLY A 93 0.15 -26.22 21.33
CA GLY A 93 1.25 -27.15 21.14
C GLY A 93 1.86 -27.19 19.73
N TRP A 94 1.42 -26.32 18.80
CA TRP A 94 2.03 -26.12 17.50
C TRP A 94 2.33 -24.65 17.30
N ARG A 95 3.60 -24.31 17.08
CA ARG A 95 4.01 -22.93 16.75
C ARG A 95 3.89 -22.72 15.25
N ASP A 96 3.04 -21.77 14.86
CA ASP A 96 2.90 -21.38 13.46
C ASP A 96 4.13 -20.56 13.03
N ARG A 97 4.90 -21.10 12.07
CA ARG A 97 6.13 -20.45 11.58
C ARG A 97 5.89 -19.16 10.82
N PHE A 98 4.66 -18.90 10.42
CA PHE A 98 4.26 -17.72 9.66
C PHE A 98 3.54 -16.67 10.51
N ALA A 99 3.26 -16.99 11.77
CA ALA A 99 2.59 -16.07 12.68
C ALA A 99 3.38 -14.77 12.86
N LEU A 100 2.67 -13.67 12.83
CA LEU A 100 3.22 -12.32 12.96
C LEU A 100 2.47 -11.57 14.07
N PRO A 101 3.15 -10.93 15.05
CA PRO A 101 2.51 -10.06 16.03
C PRO A 101 1.66 -8.97 15.39
N GLN A 102 2.12 -8.38 14.29
CA GLN A 102 1.39 -7.37 13.53
C GLN A 102 0.08 -7.88 12.93
N ALA A 103 -0.06 -9.20 12.66
CA ALA A 103 -1.32 -9.79 12.23
C ALA A 103 -2.36 -9.74 13.34
N VAL A 104 -1.97 -10.04 14.58
CA VAL A 104 -2.85 -9.95 15.76
C VAL A 104 -3.23 -8.51 16.05
N GLU A 105 -2.29 -7.57 15.99
CA GLU A 105 -2.57 -6.14 16.16
C GLU A 105 -3.57 -5.64 15.11
N ARG A 106 -3.37 -6.02 13.84
CA ARG A 106 -4.24 -5.68 12.73
C ARG A 106 -5.64 -6.27 12.92
N GLN A 107 -5.73 -7.54 13.31
CA GLN A 107 -7.00 -8.21 13.59
C GLN A 107 -7.76 -7.55 14.75
N ASN A 108 -7.06 -7.21 15.83
CA ASN A 108 -7.66 -6.52 16.97
C ASN A 108 -8.21 -5.14 16.61
N LEU A 109 -7.54 -4.40 15.70
CA LEU A 109 -8.05 -3.13 15.22
C LEU A 109 -9.32 -3.31 14.39
N TYR A 110 -9.35 -4.31 13.50
CA TYR A 110 -10.58 -4.66 12.79
C TYR A 110 -11.71 -5.08 13.74
N ALA A 111 -11.42 -5.86 14.78
CA ALA A 111 -12.43 -6.24 15.75
C ALA A 111 -13.07 -4.99 16.40
N ARG A 112 -12.27 -3.99 16.77
CA ARG A 112 -12.78 -2.71 17.29
C ARG A 112 -13.64 -1.97 16.24
N ASN A 113 -13.16 -1.86 15.01
CA ASN A 113 -13.86 -1.16 13.93
C ASN A 113 -15.20 -1.80 13.57
N PHE A 114 -15.31 -3.13 13.67
CA PHE A 114 -16.52 -3.89 13.40
C PHE A 114 -17.37 -4.13 14.66
N HIS A 115 -17.04 -3.49 15.80
CA HIS A 115 -17.74 -3.64 17.08
C HIS A 115 -17.84 -5.11 17.54
N ARG A 116 -16.77 -5.90 17.30
CA ARG A 116 -16.66 -7.27 17.78
C ARG A 116 -16.09 -7.28 19.19
N THR A 117 -16.60 -8.18 20.01
CA THR A 117 -16.13 -8.37 21.41
C THR A 117 -14.87 -9.23 21.50
N SER A 118 -14.56 -10.00 20.44
CA SER A 118 -13.40 -10.89 20.37
C SER A 118 -12.91 -11.05 18.94
N VAL A 119 -11.66 -11.47 18.80
CA VAL A 119 -11.08 -11.95 17.53
C VAL A 119 -11.40 -13.43 17.34
N TYR A 120 -11.37 -13.90 16.11
CA TYR A 120 -11.63 -15.31 15.76
C TYR A 120 -10.91 -15.70 14.46
N THR A 121 -10.71 -16.98 14.24
CA THR A 121 -10.23 -17.54 12.98
C THR A 121 -11.11 -18.72 12.54
N PRO A 122 -11.27 -18.94 11.21
CA PRO A 122 -10.83 -18.06 10.13
C PRO A 122 -11.71 -16.82 10.01
N GLN A 123 -11.11 -15.62 9.93
CA GLN A 123 -11.83 -14.37 9.67
C GLN A 123 -11.39 -13.82 8.31
N LEU A 124 -12.36 -13.55 7.44
CA LEU A 124 -12.15 -12.81 6.19
C LEU A 124 -12.53 -11.34 6.39
N VAL A 125 -11.66 -10.43 6.00
CA VAL A 125 -11.98 -9.01 5.89
C VAL A 125 -11.95 -8.59 4.43
N VAL A 126 -13.01 -7.93 3.99
CA VAL A 126 -13.23 -7.51 2.60
C VAL A 126 -13.04 -6.01 2.50
N ASP A 127 -12.04 -5.55 1.74
CA ASP A 127 -11.68 -4.14 1.52
C ASP A 127 -11.59 -3.29 2.80
N GLY A 128 -11.32 -3.91 3.97
CA GLY A 128 -11.30 -3.24 5.26
C GLY A 128 -12.67 -2.77 5.76
N GLN A 129 -13.77 -3.16 5.12
CA GLN A 129 -15.11 -2.62 5.38
C GLN A 129 -16.10 -3.64 5.96
N ALA A 130 -15.88 -4.91 5.75
CA ALA A 130 -16.76 -5.96 6.24
C ALA A 130 -15.96 -7.19 6.64
N ASP A 131 -16.41 -7.90 7.67
CA ASP A 131 -15.85 -9.19 8.05
C ASP A 131 -16.85 -10.32 7.85
N ALA A 132 -16.32 -11.52 7.66
CA ALA A 132 -17.08 -12.73 7.48
C ALA A 132 -16.38 -13.94 8.12
N LEU A 133 -17.16 -14.85 8.68
CA LEU A 133 -16.67 -16.13 9.16
C LEU A 133 -16.53 -17.13 8.00
N GLY A 134 -15.37 -17.77 7.92
CA GLY A 134 -15.12 -18.85 6.98
C GLY A 134 -14.89 -18.40 5.53
N SER A 135 -15.13 -19.33 4.59
CA SER A 135 -14.76 -19.18 3.18
C SER A 135 -15.90 -18.64 2.28
N ARG A 136 -17.11 -18.49 2.78
CA ARG A 136 -18.26 -18.02 1.97
C ARG A 136 -19.16 -17.09 2.78
N SER A 137 -19.36 -15.90 2.24
CA SER A 137 -20.37 -14.97 2.75
C SER A 137 -21.05 -14.25 1.58
N ALA A 138 -22.32 -13.89 1.77
CA ALA A 138 -23.05 -13.10 0.77
C ALA A 138 -22.33 -11.76 0.49
N ALA A 139 -21.71 -11.16 1.51
CA ALA A 139 -20.94 -9.92 1.36
C ALA A 139 -19.71 -10.11 0.46
N LEU A 140 -18.99 -11.24 0.61
CA LEU A 140 -17.84 -11.56 -0.23
C LEU A 140 -18.26 -11.83 -1.68
N GLU A 141 -19.31 -12.62 -1.90
CA GLU A 141 -19.81 -12.91 -3.26
C GLU A 141 -20.31 -11.62 -3.96
N GLN A 142 -20.99 -10.74 -3.23
CA GLN A 142 -21.40 -9.44 -3.77
C GLN A 142 -20.20 -8.55 -4.07
N ALA A 143 -19.17 -8.61 -3.21
CA ALA A 143 -17.93 -7.89 -3.42
C ALA A 143 -17.19 -8.39 -4.67
N LEU A 144 -17.11 -9.70 -4.89
CA LEU A 144 -16.47 -10.32 -6.05
C LEU A 144 -17.19 -10.05 -7.38
N ALA A 145 -18.47 -9.70 -7.33
CA ALA A 145 -19.29 -9.43 -8.52
C ALA A 145 -19.16 -7.98 -9.04
N LYS A 146 -18.53 -7.08 -8.29
CA LYS A 146 -18.47 -5.65 -8.63
C LYS A 146 -17.05 -5.22 -9.01
N PRO A 147 -16.88 -4.53 -10.16
CA PRO A 147 -15.63 -3.86 -10.47
C PRO A 147 -15.34 -2.77 -9.41
N ARG A 148 -14.07 -2.50 -9.17
CA ARG A 148 -13.64 -1.49 -8.22
C ARG A 148 -12.77 -0.46 -8.88
N GLU A 149 -13.11 0.76 -8.56
CA GLU A 149 -12.27 1.92 -8.82
C GLU A 149 -11.64 2.38 -7.51
N GLY A 150 -10.52 3.04 -7.59
CA GLY A 150 -9.85 3.52 -6.41
C GLY A 150 -8.68 4.44 -6.70
N THR A 151 -8.01 4.82 -5.66
CA THR A 151 -6.79 5.62 -5.71
C THR A 151 -5.76 4.95 -6.63
N PRO A 152 -5.21 5.65 -7.63
CA PRO A 152 -4.12 5.15 -8.44
C PRO A 152 -2.89 4.80 -7.59
N VAL A 153 -2.47 3.56 -7.67
CA VAL A 153 -1.28 3.04 -6.97
C VAL A 153 -0.46 2.27 -7.98
N ALA A 154 0.84 2.57 -8.03
CA ALA A 154 1.80 1.78 -8.76
C ALA A 154 2.88 1.26 -7.82
N VAL A 155 3.32 0.02 -8.04
CA VAL A 155 4.45 -0.58 -7.36
C VAL A 155 5.35 -1.26 -8.37
N SER A 156 6.64 -1.02 -8.26
CA SER A 156 7.67 -1.55 -9.18
C SER A 156 8.98 -1.78 -8.45
N VAL A 157 9.91 -2.47 -9.10
CA VAL A 157 11.30 -2.57 -8.64
C VAL A 157 12.17 -1.73 -9.57
N SER A 158 12.98 -0.87 -8.97
CA SER A 158 13.95 -0.03 -9.69
C SER A 158 15.31 -0.12 -8.99
N GLY A 159 16.29 -0.72 -9.66
CA GLY A 159 17.57 -1.03 -9.05
C GLY A 159 17.43 -1.95 -7.84
N ALA A 160 17.87 -1.51 -6.67
CA ALA A 160 17.80 -2.25 -5.41
C ALA A 160 16.59 -1.90 -4.55
N ASP A 161 15.64 -1.11 -5.06
CA ASP A 161 14.52 -0.59 -4.29
C ASP A 161 13.16 -1.02 -4.87
N VAL A 162 12.22 -1.27 -3.97
CA VAL A 162 10.78 -1.22 -4.26
C VAL A 162 10.37 0.24 -4.29
N VAL A 163 9.78 0.66 -5.39
CA VAL A 163 9.26 2.00 -5.61
C VAL A 163 7.74 1.95 -5.59
N VAL A 164 7.14 2.80 -4.77
CA VAL A 164 5.70 2.95 -4.63
C VAL A 164 5.30 4.36 -5.02
N GLU A 165 4.32 4.49 -5.91
CA GLU A 165 3.76 5.76 -6.34
C GLU A 165 2.27 5.77 -6.06
N VAL A 166 1.79 6.83 -5.42
CA VAL A 166 0.38 7.04 -5.09
C VAL A 166 -0.05 8.37 -5.68
N GLY A 167 -1.15 8.36 -6.42
CA GLY A 167 -1.68 9.55 -7.10
C GLY A 167 -3.17 9.75 -6.83
N GLY A 168 -3.74 10.78 -7.50
CA GLY A 168 -5.16 11.07 -7.43
C GLY A 168 -5.59 11.87 -6.18
N THR A 169 -6.87 11.76 -5.85
CA THR A 169 -7.49 12.45 -4.71
C THR A 169 -7.70 11.47 -3.56
N ALA A 170 -7.34 11.87 -2.35
CA ALA A 170 -7.58 11.05 -1.17
C ALA A 170 -9.08 10.94 -0.88
N PRO A 171 -9.64 9.74 -0.71
CA PRO A 171 -11.05 9.53 -0.40
C PRO A 171 -11.41 9.85 1.05
N ALA A 172 -10.40 10.04 1.89
CA ALA A 172 -10.51 10.42 3.30
C ALA A 172 -9.47 11.48 3.63
N PRO A 173 -9.66 12.26 4.72
CA PRO A 173 -8.71 13.30 5.10
C PRO A 173 -7.28 12.81 5.31
N ARG A 174 -7.13 11.52 5.60
CA ARG A 174 -5.85 10.87 5.83
C ARG A 174 -5.93 9.39 5.48
N CYS A 175 -4.97 8.90 4.71
CA CYS A 175 -4.78 7.49 4.39
C CYS A 175 -3.38 7.04 4.79
N ASP A 176 -3.23 5.82 5.26
CA ASP A 176 -1.96 5.18 5.50
C ASP A 176 -1.55 4.41 4.25
N VAL A 177 -0.30 4.55 3.82
CA VAL A 177 0.29 3.78 2.72
C VAL A 177 1.06 2.63 3.33
N LEU A 178 0.61 1.41 3.06
CA LEU A 178 1.16 0.19 3.64
C LEU A 178 1.88 -0.60 2.55
N LEU A 179 3.09 -1.10 2.86
CA LEU A 179 3.79 -2.10 2.07
C LEU A 179 3.66 -3.44 2.76
N VAL A 180 3.12 -4.43 2.07
CA VAL A 180 2.95 -5.81 2.53
C VAL A 180 3.84 -6.71 1.70
N ALA A 181 4.83 -7.35 2.32
CA ALA A 181 5.63 -8.38 1.67
C ALA A 181 5.06 -9.76 2.01
N PHE A 182 4.91 -10.62 1.01
CA PHE A 182 4.30 -11.93 1.21
C PHE A 182 4.99 -13.04 0.40
N LEU A 183 4.87 -14.26 0.91
CA LEU A 183 5.28 -15.49 0.26
C LEU A 183 4.05 -16.07 -0.47
N ARG A 184 4.18 -16.29 -1.77
CA ARG A 184 3.04 -16.72 -2.60
C ARG A 184 2.46 -18.06 -2.22
N HIS A 185 3.30 -19.03 -1.90
CA HIS A 185 2.88 -20.39 -1.60
C HIS A 185 3.85 -21.07 -0.66
N ALA A 186 3.31 -21.86 0.25
CA ALA A 186 4.08 -22.77 1.09
C ALA A 186 3.30 -24.06 1.36
N VAL A 187 4.03 -25.09 1.74
CA VAL A 187 3.48 -26.36 2.22
C VAL A 187 4.08 -26.65 3.58
N SER A 188 3.22 -26.97 4.55
CA SER A 188 3.62 -27.22 5.94
C SER A 188 3.08 -28.56 6.44
N ALA A 189 3.97 -29.44 6.85
CA ALA A 189 3.60 -30.68 7.57
C ALA A 189 3.41 -30.34 9.05
N ILE A 190 2.23 -30.54 9.58
CA ILE A 190 1.85 -30.17 10.96
C ILE A 190 2.08 -31.36 11.88
N GLY A 191 3.02 -31.20 12.80
CA GLY A 191 3.44 -32.30 13.70
C GLY A 191 2.62 -32.40 15.00
N ARG A 192 1.94 -31.33 15.42
CA ARG A 192 1.21 -31.25 16.71
C ARG A 192 0.01 -30.32 16.59
N GLY A 193 -0.77 -30.21 17.68
CA GLY A 193 -1.96 -29.35 17.77
C GLY A 193 -3.16 -29.95 17.04
N GLU A 194 -4.18 -29.13 16.79
CA GLU A 194 -5.46 -29.61 16.23
C GLU A 194 -5.36 -30.10 14.77
N ASN A 195 -4.35 -29.67 14.04
CA ASN A 195 -4.08 -30.10 12.66
C ASN A 195 -2.97 -31.16 12.56
N ALA A 196 -2.57 -31.81 13.67
CA ALA A 196 -1.53 -32.80 13.67
C ALA A 196 -1.73 -33.88 12.59
N GLY A 197 -0.66 -34.25 11.90
CA GLY A 197 -0.65 -35.25 10.81
C GLY A 197 -1.18 -34.72 9.47
N ARG A 198 -1.64 -33.48 9.39
CA ARG A 198 -2.06 -32.85 8.11
C ARG A 198 -0.89 -32.17 7.41
N THR A 199 -0.97 -32.11 6.09
CA THR A 199 -0.15 -31.22 5.27
C THR A 199 -1.05 -30.08 4.79
N LEU A 200 -0.67 -28.83 5.13
CA LEU A 200 -1.42 -27.65 4.77
C LEU A 200 -0.76 -26.99 3.56
N GLU A 201 -1.57 -26.56 2.59
CA GLU A 201 -1.17 -25.65 1.53
C GLU A 201 -1.63 -24.23 1.91
N GLU A 202 -0.71 -23.30 1.84
CA GLU A 202 -0.88 -21.93 2.32
C GLU A 202 -0.53 -20.96 1.20
N PHE A 203 -1.32 -19.90 1.03
CA PHE A 203 -1.23 -19.00 -0.12
C PHE A 203 -1.13 -17.55 0.31
N ASN A 204 -0.30 -16.76 -0.40
CA ASN A 204 -0.10 -15.31 -0.19
C ASN A 204 0.10 -14.95 1.29
N ILE A 205 0.99 -15.69 1.93
CA ILE A 205 1.28 -15.61 3.36
C ILE A 205 2.03 -14.31 3.64
N VAL A 206 1.46 -13.42 4.43
CA VAL A 206 2.10 -12.16 4.79
C VAL A 206 3.32 -12.44 5.67
N ARG A 207 4.46 -11.86 5.27
CA ARG A 207 5.75 -11.99 5.98
C ARG A 207 6.17 -10.69 6.66
N SER A 208 5.66 -9.55 6.18
CA SER A 208 5.77 -8.26 6.87
C SER A 208 4.69 -7.29 6.39
N ILE A 209 4.31 -6.39 7.27
CA ILE A 209 3.51 -5.21 6.94
C ILE A 209 4.22 -3.99 7.52
N ARG A 210 4.37 -2.93 6.71
CA ARG A 210 5.07 -1.70 7.06
C ARG A 210 4.29 -0.49 6.60
N THR A 211 4.07 0.46 7.48
CA THR A 211 3.58 1.78 7.08
C THR A 211 4.72 2.59 6.47
N LEU A 212 4.56 3.02 5.22
CA LEU A 212 5.52 3.87 4.50
C LEU A 212 5.34 5.34 4.86
N GLY A 213 4.12 5.75 5.13
CA GLY A 213 3.75 7.11 5.50
C GLY A 213 2.26 7.35 5.38
N GLN A 214 1.88 8.61 5.64
CA GLN A 214 0.51 9.08 5.47
C GLN A 214 0.37 9.85 4.16
N TRP A 215 -0.77 9.70 3.51
CA TRP A 215 -1.10 10.33 2.26
C TRP A 215 -2.42 11.10 2.35
N GLN A 216 -2.46 12.31 1.76
CA GLN A 216 -3.58 13.24 1.84
C GLN A 216 -4.02 13.78 0.47
N GLY A 217 -3.68 13.07 -0.62
CA GLY A 217 -4.13 13.39 -1.98
C GLY A 217 -3.11 14.08 -2.89
N ALA A 218 -1.96 14.52 -2.38
CA ALA A 218 -0.86 14.94 -3.25
C ALA A 218 -0.10 13.72 -3.80
N ALA A 219 0.41 13.81 -5.03
CA ALA A 219 1.26 12.74 -5.58
C ALA A 219 2.41 12.43 -4.61
N ALA A 220 2.54 11.17 -4.24
CA ALA A 220 3.54 10.70 -3.27
C ALA A 220 4.35 9.53 -3.85
N ARG A 221 5.64 9.50 -3.48
CA ARG A 221 6.57 8.44 -3.87
C ARG A 221 7.33 7.96 -2.64
N PHE A 222 7.39 6.63 -2.48
CA PHE A 222 8.14 5.97 -1.41
C PHE A 222 9.13 5.00 -2.02
N GLN A 223 10.25 4.79 -1.32
CA GLN A 223 11.28 3.83 -1.71
C GLN A 223 11.64 2.97 -0.50
N VAL A 224 11.76 1.67 -0.73
CA VAL A 224 12.14 0.70 0.30
C VAL A 224 13.19 -0.23 -0.28
N PRO A 225 14.38 -0.32 0.32
CA PRO A 225 15.39 -1.25 -0.15
C PRO A 225 14.88 -2.70 -0.16
N LEU A 226 15.15 -3.45 -1.24
CA LEU A 226 14.82 -4.88 -1.33
C LEU A 226 15.43 -5.67 -0.16
N SER A 227 16.60 -5.26 0.31
CA SER A 227 17.28 -5.85 1.47
C SER A 227 16.54 -5.67 2.80
N ALA A 228 15.58 -4.74 2.87
CA ALA A 228 14.74 -4.52 4.05
C ALA A 228 13.47 -5.39 4.07
N LEU A 229 13.24 -6.18 3.01
CA LEU A 229 12.13 -7.13 2.94
C LEU A 229 12.56 -8.49 3.51
N PRO A 230 11.61 -9.30 4.00
CA PRO A 230 11.87 -10.69 4.37
C PRO A 230 12.49 -11.47 3.19
N SER A 231 13.53 -12.25 3.46
CA SER A 231 14.29 -12.97 2.43
C SER A 231 13.46 -14.02 1.68
N ASP A 232 12.38 -14.52 2.28
CA ASP A 232 11.43 -15.47 1.71
C ASP A 232 10.25 -14.80 0.98
N ALA A 233 10.14 -13.48 1.00
CA ALA A 233 9.10 -12.78 0.25
C ALA A 233 9.29 -12.97 -1.26
N THR A 234 8.22 -13.32 -1.95
CA THR A 234 8.18 -13.49 -3.40
C THR A 234 7.48 -12.35 -4.10
N ASP A 235 6.65 -11.61 -3.37
CA ASP A 235 5.80 -10.54 -3.88
C ASP A 235 5.67 -9.43 -2.85
N VAL A 236 5.30 -8.25 -3.34
CA VAL A 236 4.87 -7.12 -2.50
C VAL A 236 3.53 -6.59 -2.97
N ALA A 237 2.72 -6.18 -2.01
CA ALA A 237 1.50 -5.42 -2.27
C ALA A 237 1.58 -4.06 -1.58
N VAL A 238 0.93 -3.08 -2.17
CA VAL A 238 0.72 -1.76 -1.57
C VAL A 238 -0.76 -1.59 -1.32
N LEU A 239 -1.11 -1.17 -0.11
CA LEU A 239 -2.48 -0.82 0.27
C LEU A 239 -2.51 0.66 0.65
N VAL A 240 -3.42 1.43 0.06
CA VAL A 240 -3.78 2.77 0.52
C VAL A 240 -5.06 2.62 1.31
N GLN A 241 -4.98 2.76 2.62
CA GLN A 241 -6.07 2.49 3.55
C GLN A 241 -6.41 3.74 4.34
N SER A 242 -7.68 4.06 4.47
CA SER A 242 -8.14 5.15 5.32
C SER A 242 -7.63 4.94 6.75
N SER A 243 -7.13 6.02 7.38
CA SER A 243 -6.51 5.95 8.71
C SER A 243 -7.44 5.33 9.75
N GLY A 244 -6.85 4.65 10.72
CA GLY A 244 -7.59 3.83 11.67
C GLY A 244 -7.99 2.46 11.09
N GLN A 245 -7.33 2.05 10.01
CA GLN A 245 -7.56 0.75 9.34
C GLN A 245 -9.01 0.57 8.87
N ALA A 246 -9.59 1.63 8.29
CA ALA A 246 -10.91 1.60 7.68
C ALA A 246 -10.82 1.10 6.22
N ALA A 247 -11.64 1.65 5.31
CA ALA A 247 -11.71 1.23 3.92
C ALA A 247 -10.36 1.27 3.19
N ILE A 248 -10.08 0.24 2.37
CA ILE A 248 -8.96 0.23 1.43
C ILE A 248 -9.40 0.97 0.18
N ALA A 249 -8.70 2.07 -0.12
CA ALA A 249 -8.98 2.97 -1.20
C ALA A 249 -8.19 2.67 -2.48
N GLY A 250 -7.00 2.08 -2.34
CA GLY A 250 -6.13 1.72 -3.45
C GLY A 250 -5.32 0.48 -3.14
N ALA A 251 -5.01 -0.31 -4.17
CA ALA A 251 -4.15 -1.47 -4.00
C ALA A 251 -3.43 -1.79 -5.32
N ALA A 252 -2.19 -2.23 -5.21
CA ALA A 252 -1.39 -2.75 -6.31
C ALA A 252 -0.49 -3.88 -5.82
N VAL A 253 -0.06 -4.76 -6.74
CA VAL A 253 0.82 -5.89 -6.44
C VAL A 253 1.96 -5.94 -7.44
N HIS A 254 3.14 -6.35 -6.98
CA HIS A 254 4.30 -6.56 -7.83
C HIS A 254 5.03 -7.83 -7.42
N ARG A 255 5.42 -8.61 -8.42
CA ARG A 255 6.20 -9.84 -8.24
C ARG A 255 7.68 -9.49 -8.13
N LEU A 256 8.34 -9.99 -7.09
CA LEU A 256 9.78 -9.75 -6.87
C LEU A 256 10.65 -10.77 -7.61
N ARG A 257 10.12 -12.00 -7.77
CA ARG A 257 10.83 -13.13 -8.40
C ARG A 257 9.87 -14.25 -8.86
#